data_ae5c12182b206a5cdc28dba92d1e1a16
#
_entry.id   ae5c12182b206a5cdc28dba92d1e1a16
#
_cell.length_a   1.000
_cell.length_b   1.000
_cell.length_c   1.000
_cell.angle_alpha   90.00
_cell.angle_beta   90.00
_cell.angle_gamma   90.00
#
_symmetry.space_group_name_H-M   'P 1'
#
loop_
_entity.id
_entity.type
_entity.pdbx_description
1 polymer ?
#
loop_
_entity_poly.entity_id
_entity_poly.type
_entity_poly.pdbx_seq_one_letter_code
_entity_poly.pdbx_strand_id
1 'polypeptide(L)'
;DQYDEFVPVQLREKYADEPDKMPHVNGSLTIGENIGDLSGVNIALKAYAFALDEQHGLPVDASPSGIEGALEMSPEIDGFSGLQRFFLGYAQIWRTKMRDELAEQYLQIDPHSPAEDRTNGIARNVNLFYKAFGVTDNDRMWLKPEERVRIW
;
A
#
# COMPACT_ATOMS: atom_id res chain seq x y z
N ASP A 1 -0.09 16.88 -3.47
CA ASP A 1 0.45 15.53 -3.39
C ASP A 1 -0.37 14.70 -2.38
N GLN A 2 -0.66 13.42 -2.68
CA GLN A 2 -1.48 12.55 -1.80
C GLN A 2 -0.89 12.42 -0.39
N TYR A 3 0.43 12.48 -0.26
CA TYR A 3 1.11 12.26 1.01
C TYR A 3 1.14 13.50 1.91
N ASP A 4 0.98 14.69 1.36
CA ASP A 4 0.92 15.93 2.17
C ASP A 4 -0.31 15.99 3.08
N GLU A 5 -1.33 15.16 2.82
CA GLU A 5 -2.54 15.07 3.64
C GLU A 5 -2.39 14.08 4.81
N PHE A 6 -1.35 13.24 4.83
CA PHE A 6 -1.18 12.23 5.84
C PHE A 6 -0.56 12.77 7.12
N VAL A 7 -1.03 12.24 8.23
CA VAL A 7 -0.53 12.50 9.58
C VAL A 7 -0.33 11.16 10.27
N PRO A 8 0.84 10.90 10.88
CA PRO A 8 1.06 9.68 11.65
C PRO A 8 -0.01 9.48 12.73
N VAL A 9 -0.51 8.26 12.88
CA VAL A 9 -1.66 7.94 13.75
C VAL A 9 -1.46 8.43 15.19
N GLN A 10 -0.26 8.23 15.75
CA GLN A 10 0.05 8.66 17.12
C GLN A 10 0.06 10.19 17.28
N LEU A 11 0.38 10.94 16.24
CA LEU A 11 0.39 12.40 16.27
C LEU A 11 -1.02 12.99 16.14
N ARG A 12 -1.95 12.27 15.51
CA ARG A 12 -3.36 12.66 15.47
C ARG A 12 -3.96 12.76 16.87
N GLU A 13 -3.62 11.82 17.76
CA GLU A 13 -4.06 11.86 19.15
C GLU A 13 -3.38 12.99 19.94
N LYS A 14 -2.06 13.14 19.76
CA LYS A 14 -1.27 14.17 20.46
C LYS A 14 -1.75 15.59 20.14
N TYR A 15 -2.12 15.86 18.89
CA TYR A 15 -2.53 17.19 18.41
C TYR A 15 -4.05 17.31 18.21
N ALA A 16 -4.85 16.43 18.80
CA ALA A 16 -6.31 16.43 18.62
C ALA A 16 -6.96 17.78 19.02
N ASP A 17 -6.45 18.42 20.08
CA ASP A 17 -6.94 19.71 20.57
C ASP A 17 -6.26 20.93 19.90
N GLU A 18 -5.23 20.70 19.08
CA GLU A 18 -4.46 21.74 18.40
C GLU A 18 -4.27 21.40 16.88
N PRO A 19 -5.35 21.27 16.11
CA PRO A 19 -5.27 20.79 14.72
C PRO A 19 -4.39 21.67 13.82
N ASP A 20 -4.30 22.96 14.08
CA ASP A 20 -3.45 23.89 13.33
C ASP A 20 -1.94 23.66 13.53
N LYS A 21 -1.57 22.91 14.57
CA LYS A 21 -0.17 22.54 14.85
C LYS A 21 0.16 21.11 14.45
N MET A 22 -0.82 20.37 13.94
CA MET A 22 -0.65 18.96 13.57
C MET A 22 0.36 18.82 12.44
N PRO A 23 1.45 18.06 12.62
CA PRO A 23 2.46 17.93 11.58
C PRO A 23 2.01 16.91 10.52
N HIS A 24 2.21 17.27 9.27
CA HIS A 24 1.91 16.43 8.12
C HIS A 24 3.18 15.81 7.52
N VAL A 25 3.00 14.75 6.76
CA VAL A 25 4.06 14.17 5.94
C VAL A 25 4.48 15.19 4.88
N ASN A 26 5.77 15.28 4.64
CA ASN A 26 6.31 16.07 3.53
C ASN A 26 6.39 15.18 2.27
N GLY A 27 5.38 15.27 1.41
CA GLY A 27 5.29 14.47 0.20
C GLY A 27 6.47 14.71 -0.76
N SER A 28 7.00 15.93 -0.82
CA SER A 28 8.17 16.25 -1.65
C SER A 28 9.45 15.58 -1.14
N LEU A 29 9.61 15.44 0.18
CA LEU A 29 10.75 14.74 0.77
C LEU A 29 10.66 13.23 0.53
N THR A 30 9.44 12.66 0.58
CA THR A 30 9.23 11.21 0.59
C THR A 30 8.89 10.61 -0.78
N ILE A 31 8.73 11.43 -1.82
CA ILE A 31 8.25 11.00 -3.14
C ILE A 31 9.10 9.89 -3.77
N GLY A 32 10.42 9.94 -3.62
CA GLY A 32 11.33 8.94 -4.19
C GLY A 32 11.06 7.55 -3.63
N GLU A 33 10.95 7.44 -2.32
CA GLU A 33 10.69 6.19 -1.61
C GLU A 33 9.25 5.68 -1.85
N ASN A 34 8.28 6.59 -1.91
CA ASN A 34 6.89 6.24 -2.23
C ASN A 34 6.76 5.67 -3.66
N ILE A 35 7.50 6.21 -4.63
CA ILE A 35 7.59 5.66 -5.99
C ILE A 35 8.23 4.27 -5.96
N GLY A 36 9.31 4.09 -5.21
CA GLY A 36 9.98 2.80 -5.02
C GLY A 36 9.03 1.74 -4.46
N ASP A 37 8.28 2.08 -3.41
CA ASP A 37 7.32 1.18 -2.77
C ASP A 37 6.18 0.79 -3.74
N LEU A 38 5.57 1.75 -4.43
CA LEU A 38 4.49 1.47 -5.38
C LEU A 38 4.97 0.60 -6.55
N SER A 39 6.17 0.88 -7.06
CA SER A 39 6.81 0.08 -8.10
C SER A 39 7.08 -1.35 -7.61
N GLY A 40 7.65 -1.47 -6.41
CA GLY A 40 7.96 -2.75 -5.78
C GLY A 40 6.73 -3.63 -5.59
N VAL A 41 5.62 -3.05 -5.10
CA VAL A 41 4.34 -3.78 -4.94
C VAL A 41 3.80 -4.26 -6.28
N ASN A 42 3.82 -3.43 -7.33
CA ASN A 42 3.34 -3.83 -8.65
C ASN A 42 4.21 -4.93 -9.29
N ILE A 43 5.55 -4.83 -9.15
CA ILE A 43 6.48 -5.86 -9.62
C ILE A 43 6.27 -7.16 -8.85
N ALA A 44 6.08 -7.10 -7.53
CA ALA A 44 5.85 -8.28 -6.70
C ALA A 44 4.52 -8.97 -7.02
N LEU A 45 3.45 -8.23 -7.31
CA LEU A 45 2.17 -8.79 -7.79
C LEU A 45 2.35 -9.52 -9.12
N LYS A 46 3.11 -8.95 -10.05
CA LYS A 46 3.43 -9.58 -11.33
C LYS A 46 4.27 -10.84 -11.15
N ALA A 47 5.29 -10.80 -10.31
CA ALA A 47 6.12 -11.96 -10.00
C ALA A 47 5.31 -13.09 -9.34
N TYR A 48 4.37 -12.73 -8.46
CA TYR A 48 3.47 -13.70 -7.83
C TYR A 48 2.54 -14.36 -8.85
N ALA A 49 1.98 -13.60 -9.79
CA ALA A 49 1.18 -14.13 -10.87
C ALA A 49 1.99 -15.15 -11.73
N PHE A 50 3.22 -14.81 -12.09
CA PHE A 50 4.10 -15.70 -12.84
C PHE A 50 4.44 -16.99 -12.08
N ALA A 51 4.68 -16.91 -10.79
CA ALA A 51 4.92 -18.08 -9.96
C ALA A 51 3.70 -19.01 -9.89
N LEU A 52 2.48 -18.45 -9.90
CA LEU A 52 1.24 -19.23 -9.95
C LEU A 52 1.04 -19.90 -11.31
N ASP A 53 1.28 -19.20 -12.42
CA ASP A 53 1.26 -19.79 -13.76
C ASP A 53 2.21 -20.99 -13.85
N GLU A 54 3.46 -20.83 -13.42
CA GLU A 54 4.46 -21.88 -13.38
C GLU A 54 4.03 -23.06 -12.50
N GLN A 55 3.50 -22.79 -11.31
CA GLN A 55 3.00 -23.81 -10.38
C GLN A 55 1.86 -24.64 -10.99
N HIS A 56 1.03 -24.03 -11.83
CA HIS A 56 -0.07 -24.69 -12.55
C HIS A 56 0.35 -25.31 -13.89
N GLY A 57 1.65 -25.30 -14.20
CA GLY A 57 2.20 -25.88 -15.43
C GLY A 57 1.89 -25.06 -16.68
N LEU A 58 1.56 -23.78 -16.52
CA LEU A 58 1.37 -22.84 -17.62
C LEU A 58 2.68 -22.15 -17.96
N PRO A 59 2.90 -21.73 -19.21
CA PRO A 59 3.95 -20.78 -19.54
C PRO A 59 3.74 -19.48 -18.75
N VAL A 60 4.84 -18.85 -18.36
CA VAL A 60 4.81 -17.59 -17.62
C VAL A 60 3.99 -16.54 -18.39
N ASP A 61 3.06 -15.88 -17.71
CA ASP A 61 2.14 -14.88 -18.29
C ASP A 61 1.15 -15.45 -19.33
N ALA A 62 0.82 -16.74 -19.20
CA ALA A 62 -0.10 -17.42 -20.11
C ALA A 62 -1.54 -17.56 -19.56
N SER A 63 -1.82 -17.03 -18.39
CA SER A 63 -3.18 -17.07 -17.85
C SER A 63 -4.18 -16.36 -18.78
N PRO A 64 -5.35 -16.96 -19.08
CA PRO A 64 -6.34 -16.40 -20.01
C PRO A 64 -6.78 -14.97 -19.65
N SER A 65 -6.75 -14.62 -18.37
CA SER A 65 -7.09 -13.28 -17.86
C SER A 65 -5.84 -12.48 -17.46
N GLY A 66 -4.67 -12.86 -17.93
CA GLY A 66 -3.41 -12.21 -17.61
C GLY A 66 -3.07 -12.30 -16.11
N ILE A 67 -2.38 -11.30 -15.60
CA ILE A 67 -1.92 -11.24 -14.21
C ILE A 67 -3.08 -11.45 -13.21
N GLU A 68 -4.22 -10.85 -13.46
CA GLU A 68 -5.39 -10.96 -12.58
C GLU A 68 -5.92 -12.40 -12.52
N GLY A 69 -6.06 -13.05 -13.66
CA GLY A 69 -6.49 -14.45 -13.72
C GLY A 69 -5.49 -15.40 -13.07
N ALA A 70 -4.18 -15.17 -13.24
CA ALA A 70 -3.16 -15.94 -12.54
C ALA A 70 -3.28 -15.82 -11.03
N LEU A 71 -3.50 -14.61 -10.51
CA LEU A 71 -3.68 -14.36 -9.07
C LEU A 71 -4.93 -15.03 -8.48
N GLU A 72 -5.99 -15.21 -9.29
CA GLU A 72 -7.20 -15.94 -8.90
C GLU A 72 -6.97 -17.45 -8.73
N MET A 73 -5.92 -18.02 -9.34
CA MET A 73 -5.55 -19.43 -9.16
C MET A 73 -4.92 -19.73 -7.80
N SER A 74 -4.56 -18.71 -7.03
CA SER A 74 -4.01 -18.89 -5.70
C SER A 74 -5.05 -19.49 -4.75
N PRO A 75 -4.72 -20.58 -4.01
CA PRO A 75 -5.66 -21.19 -3.09
C PRO A 75 -6.04 -20.25 -1.95
N GLU A 76 -7.28 -20.35 -1.50
CA GLU A 76 -7.71 -19.75 -0.24
C GLU A 76 -7.05 -20.50 0.94
N ILE A 77 -6.50 -19.76 1.91
CA ILE A 77 -5.92 -20.30 3.12
C ILE A 77 -6.42 -19.47 4.30
N ASP A 78 -6.95 -20.14 5.31
CA ASP A 78 -7.51 -19.53 6.53
C ASP A 78 -8.58 -18.45 6.24
N GLY A 79 -9.36 -18.64 5.19
CA GLY A 79 -10.41 -17.69 4.78
C GLY A 79 -9.90 -16.47 4.01
N PHE A 80 -8.62 -16.44 3.62
CA PHE A 80 -8.05 -15.35 2.84
C PHE A 80 -7.64 -15.81 1.44
N SER A 81 -8.05 -15.06 0.43
CA SER A 81 -7.54 -15.25 -0.93
C SER A 81 -6.03 -14.97 -1.00
N GLY A 82 -5.36 -15.48 -2.03
CA GLY A 82 -3.93 -15.20 -2.24
C GLY A 82 -3.63 -13.71 -2.34
N LEU A 83 -4.52 -12.97 -3.00
CA LEU A 83 -4.38 -11.53 -3.16
C LEU A 83 -4.54 -10.79 -1.82
N GLN A 84 -5.49 -11.20 -0.99
CA GLN A 84 -5.63 -10.66 0.38
C GLN A 84 -4.39 -10.95 1.21
N ARG A 85 -3.87 -12.18 1.16
CA ARG A 85 -2.63 -12.54 1.89
C ARG A 85 -1.43 -11.74 1.43
N PHE A 86 -1.33 -11.43 0.13
CA PHE A 86 -0.27 -10.58 -0.40
C PHE A 86 -0.28 -9.19 0.27
N PHE A 87 -1.42 -8.50 0.28
CA PHE A 87 -1.51 -7.17 0.89
C PHE A 87 -1.37 -7.21 2.42
N LEU A 88 -1.91 -8.22 3.09
CA LEU A 88 -1.74 -8.41 4.54
C LEU A 88 -0.27 -8.69 4.88
N GLY A 89 0.42 -9.51 4.09
CA GLY A 89 1.85 -9.78 4.24
C GLY A 89 2.70 -8.51 4.05
N TYR A 90 2.39 -7.72 3.03
CA TYR A 90 3.03 -6.42 2.82
C TYR A 90 2.82 -5.49 4.03
N ALA A 91 1.58 -5.38 4.53
CA ALA A 91 1.29 -4.55 5.69
C ALA A 91 2.03 -4.99 6.97
N GLN A 92 2.27 -6.29 7.15
CA GLN A 92 3.00 -6.82 8.30
C GLN A 92 4.45 -6.34 8.37
N ILE A 93 5.09 -6.08 7.22
CA ILE A 93 6.47 -5.58 7.15
C ILE A 93 6.57 -4.22 7.86
N TRP A 94 5.53 -3.41 7.77
CA TRP A 94 5.48 -2.03 8.26
C TRP A 94 4.91 -1.91 9.68
N ARG A 95 4.68 -3.00 10.39
CA ARG A 95 4.22 -2.98 11.78
C ARG A 95 5.31 -2.46 12.70
N THR A 96 5.34 -1.16 12.87
CA THR A 96 6.29 -0.46 13.74
C THR A 96 5.55 0.29 14.85
N LYS A 97 6.28 0.59 15.92
CA LYS A 97 5.85 1.49 16.98
C LYS A 97 7.03 2.35 17.40
N MET A 98 6.84 3.65 17.46
CA MET A 98 7.87 4.60 17.89
C MET A 98 7.26 5.64 18.83
N ARG A 99 8.13 6.37 19.52
CA ARG A 99 7.72 7.50 20.37
C ARG A 99 7.31 8.69 19.51
N ASP A 100 6.45 9.54 20.04
CA ASP A 100 5.90 10.70 19.33
C ASP A 100 7.01 11.68 18.91
N GLU A 101 7.97 11.94 19.80
CA GLU A 101 9.09 12.84 19.51
C GLU A 101 9.95 12.34 18.35
N LEU A 102 10.14 11.02 18.25
CA LEU A 102 10.88 10.42 17.14
C LEU A 102 10.06 10.49 15.85
N ALA A 103 8.75 10.29 15.92
CA ALA A 103 7.88 10.41 14.76
C ALA A 103 7.89 11.84 14.21
N GLU A 104 7.82 12.85 15.07
CA GLU A 104 7.94 14.26 14.67
C GLU A 104 9.29 14.58 14.04
N GLN A 105 10.38 14.06 14.61
CA GLN A 105 11.71 14.25 14.07
C GLN A 105 11.85 13.62 12.68
N TYR A 106 11.31 12.41 12.48
CA TYR A 106 11.37 11.70 11.20
C TYR A 106 10.58 12.42 10.11
N LEU A 107 9.47 13.05 10.41
CA LEU A 107 8.74 13.88 9.43
C LEU A 107 9.60 15.01 8.84
N GLN A 108 10.64 15.45 9.55
CA GLN A 108 11.51 16.53 9.12
C GLN A 108 12.75 16.05 8.34
N ILE A 109 13.24 14.84 8.63
CA ILE A 109 14.58 14.43 8.16
C ILE A 109 14.59 13.09 7.42
N ASP A 110 13.57 12.23 7.58
CA ASP A 110 13.54 10.91 6.96
C ASP A 110 12.89 11.01 5.57
N PRO A 111 13.56 10.54 4.50
CA PRO A 111 12.97 10.50 3.16
C PRO A 111 11.89 9.42 3.01
N HIS A 112 11.66 8.60 4.03
CA HIS A 112 10.62 7.60 4.04
C HIS A 112 9.35 8.12 4.70
N SER A 113 8.21 7.82 4.11
CA SER A 113 6.90 8.07 4.73
C SER A 113 6.74 7.21 5.99
N PRO A 114 5.93 7.63 6.97
CA PRO A 114 5.57 6.79 8.13
C PRO A 114 5.05 5.41 7.70
N ALA A 115 5.28 4.40 8.53
CA ALA A 115 4.97 3.01 8.22
C ALA A 115 3.50 2.77 7.82
N GLU A 116 2.55 3.45 8.50
CA GLU A 116 1.13 3.40 8.13
C GLU A 116 0.91 3.91 6.70
N ASP A 117 1.57 5.00 6.33
CA ASP A 117 1.39 5.65 5.04
C ASP A 117 2.12 4.91 3.92
N ARG A 118 3.25 4.23 4.21
CA ARG A 118 3.88 3.27 3.30
C ARG A 118 2.99 2.06 3.01
N THR A 119 2.13 1.68 3.94
CA THR A 119 1.13 0.62 3.75
C THR A 119 -0.09 1.15 3.01
N ASN A 120 -0.79 2.08 3.62
CA ASN A 120 -2.11 2.53 3.17
C ASN A 120 -2.03 3.42 1.93
N GLY A 121 -1.05 4.32 1.88
CA GLY A 121 -0.80 5.20 0.74
C GLY A 121 -0.45 4.41 -0.52
N ILE A 122 0.32 3.34 -0.40
CA ILE A 122 0.64 2.47 -1.53
C ILE A 122 -0.57 1.61 -1.93
N ALA A 123 -1.20 0.90 -0.99
CA ALA A 123 -2.31 0.00 -1.27
C ALA A 123 -3.46 0.70 -2.01
N ARG A 124 -3.84 1.92 -1.61
CA ARG A 124 -4.92 2.70 -2.24
C ARG A 124 -4.62 3.15 -3.68
N ASN A 125 -3.38 3.04 -4.15
CA ASN A 125 -2.99 3.30 -5.53
C ASN A 125 -3.00 2.03 -6.41
N VAL A 126 -3.20 0.83 -5.83
CA VAL A 126 -3.17 -0.45 -6.55
C VAL A 126 -4.59 -0.97 -6.79
N ASN A 127 -5.01 -1.07 -8.05
CA ASN A 127 -6.38 -1.50 -8.39
C ASN A 127 -6.75 -2.87 -7.80
N LEU A 128 -5.81 -3.81 -7.74
CA LEU A 128 -6.05 -5.14 -7.19
C LEU A 128 -6.35 -5.14 -5.68
N PHE A 129 -5.95 -4.09 -4.96
CA PHE A 129 -6.35 -3.91 -3.56
C PHE A 129 -7.87 -3.75 -3.41
N TYR A 130 -8.48 -2.96 -4.27
CA TYR A 130 -9.93 -2.74 -4.28
C TYR A 130 -10.69 -4.05 -4.54
N LYS A 131 -10.19 -4.84 -5.49
CA LYS A 131 -10.75 -6.17 -5.79
C LYS A 131 -10.59 -7.12 -4.60
N ALA A 132 -9.41 -7.16 -3.99
CA ALA A 132 -9.10 -8.07 -2.89
C ALA A 132 -10.01 -7.89 -1.67
N PHE A 133 -10.35 -6.64 -1.35
CA PHE A 133 -11.07 -6.28 -0.13
C PHE A 133 -12.48 -5.72 -0.37
N GLY A 134 -12.93 -5.65 -1.61
CA GLY A 134 -14.24 -5.10 -1.95
C GLY A 134 -14.39 -3.62 -1.60
N VAL A 135 -13.29 -2.85 -1.66
CA VAL A 135 -13.27 -1.43 -1.27
C VAL A 135 -14.08 -0.58 -2.24
N THR A 136 -14.97 0.23 -1.70
CA THR A 136 -15.90 1.11 -2.42
C THR A 136 -15.73 2.57 -2.00
N ASP A 137 -16.45 3.48 -2.63
CA ASP A 137 -16.45 4.92 -2.34
C ASP A 137 -16.98 5.29 -0.93
N ASN A 138 -17.54 4.32 -0.21
CA ASN A 138 -17.93 4.49 1.19
C ASN A 138 -16.82 4.14 2.19
N ASP A 139 -15.68 3.68 1.71
CA ASP A 139 -14.57 3.21 2.56
C ASP A 139 -13.46 4.26 2.67
N ARG A 140 -12.85 4.36 3.85
CA ARG A 140 -11.76 5.31 4.12
C ARG A 140 -10.52 5.10 3.24
N MET A 141 -10.33 3.89 2.75
CA MET A 141 -9.23 3.53 1.85
C MET A 141 -9.52 3.81 0.37
N TRP A 142 -10.73 4.30 0.07
CA TRP A 142 -11.09 4.63 -1.30
C TRP A 142 -10.28 5.82 -1.82
N LEU A 143 -9.79 5.68 -3.03
CA LEU A 143 -9.23 6.75 -3.85
C LEU A 143 -9.86 6.64 -5.24
N LYS A 144 -10.30 7.74 -5.80
CA LYS A 144 -10.93 7.73 -7.13
C LYS A 144 -9.96 7.18 -8.18
N PRO A 145 -10.44 6.42 -9.18
CA PRO A 145 -9.57 5.82 -10.19
C PRO A 145 -8.64 6.80 -10.91
N GLU A 146 -9.12 8.04 -11.17
CA GLU A 146 -8.36 9.10 -11.79
C GLU A 146 -7.30 9.75 -10.89
N GLU A 147 -7.41 9.56 -9.58
CA GLU A 147 -6.47 10.07 -8.57
C GLU A 147 -5.37 9.04 -8.25
N ARG A 148 -5.55 7.78 -8.67
CA ARG A 148 -4.57 6.71 -8.42
C ARG A 148 -3.33 6.91 -9.27
N VAL A 149 -2.18 6.92 -8.62
CA VAL A 149 -0.88 7.02 -9.30
C VAL A 149 -0.60 5.72 -10.04
N ARG A 150 -0.21 5.84 -11.30
CA ARG A 150 0.29 4.74 -12.13
C ARG A 150 1.69 5.09 -12.59
N ILE A 151 2.62 4.17 -12.39
CA ILE A 151 4.03 4.39 -12.74
C ILE A 151 4.33 3.77 -14.10
N TRP A 152 3.70 2.66 -14.45
CA TRP A 152 3.70 1.93 -15.75
C TRP A 152 2.47 1.06 -15.96
#